data_87cf77c4b431d65cb09b363a923f65a1
#
_entry.id   87cf77c4b431d65cb09b363a923f65a1
#
_cell.length_a   1.000
_cell.length_b   1.000
_cell.length_c   1.000
_cell.angle_alpha   90.00
_cell.angle_beta   90.00
_cell.angle_gamma   90.00
#
_symmetry.space_group_name_H-M   'P 1'
#
loop_
_entity.id
_entity.type
_entity.pdbx_description
1 polymer ?
#
loop_
_entity_poly.entity_id
_entity_poly.type
_entity_poly.pdbx_seq_one_letter_code
_entity_poly.pdbx_strand_id
1 'polypeptide(L)'
;MIVVLRKKEKGWITMGLFKDNFTLLKKASEPLYKTPKSVQQTIEIMKISECGIFEVASGKYSKTYRFSDVNYATRTENEQESFFQRYCKCLNSFDCTFKITVNNKNKDMELLKKDVMLSYEQDGFDKMRKSYNNIIEEKILEGRQGIEQERYITISIERKNFEEAKAQFTTIENSLFKNFAELGSKLIPISGNERLKILHDYYRLGKEEEFDFDIKEGKKTGTDFRNDICNSKLKFYQDYYEDESKVCRAIYIKKYPTYLSDRFFTELTFLPIHSITSVDVVPVPKDMTMRILQKKYLGIESNIIKQQQTRNKNNDFSSEISYTTRRQKADIEDIMNNVRENDESLFFVGVTMVVMAENIEELDSICESIDSVARGTGCSVDICQYKQREALNTVLPIGVRQIETMRTMLTQSLAVLMPFNVQEICDKSGIYYGVNQISKNIIVGNRKKLLNGNGFIFGVSGAGKSFQAKMEMG
;
A
#
# COMPACT_ATOMS: atom_id res chain seq x y z
N MET A 1 17.32 2.57 -12.13
CA MET A 1 18.37 3.59 -11.80
C MET A 1 18.00 4.21 -10.44
N ILE A 2 18.85 4.02 -9.43
CA ILE A 2 18.59 4.47 -8.06
C ILE A 2 18.99 5.93 -7.94
N VAL A 3 18.05 6.82 -7.65
CA VAL A 3 18.37 8.18 -7.18
C VAL A 3 18.23 8.17 -5.66
N VAL A 4 19.33 7.91 -4.96
CA VAL A 4 19.42 8.06 -3.52
C VAL A 4 19.74 9.50 -3.23
N LEU A 5 18.81 10.23 -2.65
CA LEU A 5 19.07 11.57 -2.10
C LEU A 5 19.81 11.38 -0.77
N ARG A 6 21.12 11.56 -0.76
CA ARG A 6 21.93 11.57 0.48
C ARG A 6 22.07 12.99 1.03
N LYS A 7 21.85 13.12 2.33
CA LYS A 7 22.17 14.33 3.10
C LYS A 7 23.67 14.34 3.36
N LYS A 8 24.40 15.38 2.96
CA LYS A 8 25.76 15.67 3.42
C LYS A 8 25.67 16.63 4.62
N GLU A 9 26.59 16.49 5.55
CA GLU A 9 26.63 17.21 6.83
C GLU A 9 26.56 18.74 6.78
N LYS A 10 26.59 19.36 5.61
CA LYS A 10 26.45 20.81 5.42
C LYS A 10 25.61 21.20 4.20
N GLY A 11 24.49 20.58 3.99
CA GLY A 11 23.56 20.95 2.94
C GLY A 11 23.15 19.79 2.04
N TRP A 12 21.94 19.86 1.57
CA TRP A 12 21.41 18.95 0.57
C TRP A 12 22.20 19.07 -0.71
N ILE A 13 22.91 18.02 -1.12
CA ILE A 13 23.31 17.93 -2.52
C ILE A 13 22.06 17.48 -3.27
N THR A 14 21.16 18.41 -3.48
CA THR A 14 20.32 18.32 -4.66
C THR A 14 21.26 18.43 -5.85
N MET A 15 21.35 17.41 -6.69
CA MET A 15 21.74 17.66 -8.06
C MET A 15 20.91 18.87 -8.48
N GLY A 16 21.55 19.96 -8.90
CA GLY A 16 20.96 21.30 -9.07
C GLY A 16 19.79 21.45 -10.04
N LEU A 17 19.13 20.32 -10.36
CA LEU A 17 17.94 20.17 -11.18
C LEU A 17 16.62 20.40 -10.45
N PHE A 18 16.62 20.31 -9.13
CA PHE A 18 15.36 20.29 -8.38
C PHE A 18 15.09 21.59 -7.62
N LYS A 19 16.00 22.59 -7.70
CA LYS A 19 15.84 23.80 -6.90
C LYS A 19 14.66 24.69 -7.29
N ASP A 20 14.27 24.69 -8.56
CA ASP A 20 13.39 25.75 -9.03
C ASP A 20 11.95 25.34 -9.36
N ASN A 21 11.62 24.04 -9.44
CA ASN A 21 10.29 23.62 -9.90
C ASN A 21 9.61 22.48 -9.12
N PHE A 22 10.23 21.97 -8.06
CA PHE A 22 9.62 20.91 -7.27
C PHE A 22 9.06 21.47 -5.97
N THR A 23 7.86 22.01 -6.03
CA THR A 23 7.12 22.56 -4.86
C THR A 23 6.89 21.51 -3.76
N LEU A 24 6.91 20.22 -4.12
CA LEU A 24 6.81 19.09 -3.19
C LEU A 24 8.08 18.84 -2.37
N LEU A 25 9.21 19.42 -2.78
CA LEU A 25 10.51 19.34 -2.09
C LEU A 25 11.00 20.74 -1.65
N LYS A 26 10.12 21.74 -1.60
CA LYS A 26 10.49 23.01 -0.97
C LYS A 26 11.06 22.70 0.40
N LYS A 27 12.30 23.13 0.62
CA LYS A 27 12.80 23.37 1.97
C LYS A 27 11.74 24.19 2.71
N ALA A 28 10.95 23.53 3.54
CA ALA A 28 10.47 24.23 4.70
C ALA A 28 11.73 24.78 5.36
N SER A 29 11.76 26.07 5.68
CA SER A 29 12.74 26.66 6.58
C SER A 29 12.96 25.62 7.68
N GLU A 30 14.21 25.16 7.94
CA GLU A 30 14.45 24.07 8.88
C GLU A 30 13.63 24.35 10.14
N PRO A 31 12.56 23.60 10.39
CA PRO A 31 11.76 23.89 11.56
C PRO A 31 12.65 23.60 12.76
N LEU A 32 12.64 24.51 13.73
CA LEU A 32 13.22 24.22 15.03
C LEU A 32 12.73 22.83 15.46
N TYR A 33 13.67 21.94 15.77
CA TYR A 33 13.34 20.60 16.23
C TYR A 33 12.37 20.69 17.41
N LYS A 34 11.16 20.21 17.23
CA LYS A 34 10.13 20.14 18.27
C LYS A 34 9.90 18.69 18.62
N THR A 35 10.26 18.32 19.82
CA THR A 35 9.87 17.01 20.38
C THR A 35 8.37 17.03 20.65
N PRO A 36 7.58 16.06 20.13
CA PRO A 36 6.18 15.94 20.49
C PRO A 36 6.05 15.76 22.01
N LYS A 37 5.17 16.54 22.65
CA LYS A 37 4.91 16.46 24.09
C LYS A 37 3.78 15.50 24.45
N SER A 38 3.01 15.07 23.47
CA SER A 38 1.91 14.12 23.62
C SER A 38 1.80 13.23 22.37
N VAL A 39 1.10 12.11 22.51
CA VAL A 39 0.84 11.18 21.39
C VAL A 39 0.03 11.86 20.29
N GLN A 40 -0.94 12.72 20.66
CA GLN A 40 -1.76 13.48 19.69
C GLN A 40 -0.89 14.35 18.74
N GLN A 41 0.25 14.85 19.22
CA GLN A 41 1.16 15.66 18.40
C GLN A 41 2.00 14.84 17.42
N THR A 42 1.96 13.52 17.52
CA THR A 42 2.64 12.63 16.54
C THR A 42 1.81 12.41 15.28
N ILE A 43 0.49 12.69 15.33
CA ILE A 43 -0.44 12.51 14.21
C ILE A 43 -0.42 13.75 13.32
N GLU A 44 -0.04 13.57 12.06
CA GLU A 44 0.08 14.62 11.05
C GLU A 44 -1.27 14.91 10.37
N ILE A 45 -2.29 15.28 11.16
CA ILE A 45 -3.60 15.71 10.68
C ILE A 45 -3.95 17.04 11.34
N MET A 46 -4.14 18.09 10.54
CA MET A 46 -4.50 19.42 11.05
C MET A 46 -6.00 19.61 11.21
N LYS A 47 -6.77 19.22 10.18
CA LYS A 47 -8.22 19.36 10.16
C LYS A 47 -8.89 18.18 9.46
N ILE A 48 -10.10 17.88 9.89
CA ILE A 48 -10.93 16.80 9.37
C ILE A 48 -12.26 17.34 8.84
N SER A 49 -12.85 16.64 7.85
CA SER A 49 -14.19 16.95 7.36
C SER A 49 -15.06 15.69 7.25
N GLU A 50 -16.38 15.85 7.33
CA GLU A 50 -17.33 14.76 7.19
C GLU A 50 -17.27 14.06 5.82
N CYS A 51 -16.94 14.81 4.76
CA CYS A 51 -16.81 14.26 3.40
C CYS A 51 -15.51 13.47 3.17
N GLY A 52 -14.72 13.22 4.22
CA GLY A 52 -13.49 12.43 4.14
C GLY A 52 -12.27 13.18 3.62
N ILE A 53 -12.33 14.49 3.43
CA ILE A 53 -11.15 15.31 3.08
C ILE A 53 -10.46 15.74 4.37
N PHE A 54 -9.17 15.43 4.52
CA PHE A 54 -8.34 15.85 5.65
C PHE A 54 -7.30 16.86 5.19
N GLU A 55 -7.09 17.92 5.96
CA GLU A 55 -5.95 18.82 5.82
C GLU A 55 -4.80 18.29 6.67
N VAL A 56 -3.73 17.82 6.02
CA VAL A 56 -2.59 17.18 6.68
C VAL A 56 -1.40 18.14 6.88
N ALA A 57 -1.35 19.19 6.10
CA ALA A 57 -0.48 20.34 6.27
C ALA A 57 -1.16 21.57 5.69
N SER A 58 -0.67 22.77 5.98
CA SER A 58 -1.26 24.02 5.46
C SER A 58 -1.38 23.98 3.93
N GLY A 59 -2.62 23.99 3.42
CA GLY A 59 -2.93 23.92 1.99
C GLY A 59 -2.73 22.54 1.36
N LYS A 60 -2.40 21.51 2.13
CA LYS A 60 -2.28 20.13 1.64
C LYS A 60 -3.45 19.28 2.12
N TYR A 61 -4.22 18.79 1.17
CA TYR A 61 -5.45 18.02 1.42
C TYR A 61 -5.29 16.59 0.91
N SER A 62 -5.93 15.65 1.63
CA SER A 62 -5.97 14.24 1.24
C SER A 62 -7.37 13.66 1.33
N LYS A 63 -7.68 12.72 0.44
CA LYS A 63 -8.91 11.92 0.48
C LYS A 63 -8.58 10.47 0.22
N THR A 64 -9.23 9.57 0.94
CA THR A 64 -8.97 8.13 0.90
C THR A 64 -10.19 7.38 0.38
N TYR A 65 -9.92 6.35 -0.40
CA TYR A 65 -10.91 5.45 -0.99
C TYR A 65 -10.52 4.02 -0.67
N ARG A 66 -11.49 3.18 -0.34
CA ARG A 66 -11.32 1.73 -0.24
C ARG A 66 -11.58 1.11 -1.60
N PHE A 67 -10.79 0.13 -1.99
CA PHE A 67 -11.05 -0.62 -3.22
C PHE A 67 -10.99 -2.12 -2.99
N SER A 68 -11.78 -2.86 -3.79
CA SER A 68 -11.85 -4.30 -3.71
C SER A 68 -10.71 -4.96 -4.48
N ASP A 69 -10.30 -6.16 -4.03
CA ASP A 69 -9.40 -7.00 -4.81
C ASP A 69 -10.04 -7.50 -6.11
N VAL A 70 -9.21 -7.94 -7.02
CA VAL A 70 -9.60 -8.53 -8.31
C VAL A 70 -8.90 -9.86 -8.45
N ASN A 71 -9.59 -10.86 -8.99
CA ASN A 71 -9.00 -12.17 -9.28
C ASN A 71 -7.97 -12.04 -10.42
N TYR A 72 -6.72 -11.68 -10.07
CA TYR A 72 -5.61 -11.58 -11.00
C TYR A 72 -4.88 -12.92 -11.14
N ALA A 73 -4.51 -13.52 -10.03
CA ALA A 73 -3.66 -14.73 -9.99
C ALA A 73 -4.31 -15.98 -10.61
N THR A 74 -5.64 -15.99 -10.73
CA THR A 74 -6.40 -17.13 -11.33
C THR A 74 -6.69 -16.96 -12.82
N ARG A 75 -6.29 -15.84 -13.43
CA ARG A 75 -6.51 -15.57 -14.85
C ARG A 75 -5.50 -16.29 -15.73
N THR A 76 -5.87 -16.46 -17.00
CA THR A 76 -4.95 -16.91 -18.03
C THR A 76 -3.86 -15.85 -18.29
N GLU A 77 -2.71 -16.23 -18.84
CA GLU A 77 -1.61 -15.29 -19.13
C GLU A 77 -2.05 -14.11 -19.99
N ASN A 78 -2.84 -14.34 -21.04
CA ASN A 78 -3.38 -13.27 -21.90
C ASN A 78 -4.31 -12.29 -21.14
N GLU A 79 -5.08 -12.81 -20.20
CA GLU A 79 -5.96 -11.98 -19.36
C GLU A 79 -5.16 -11.20 -18.31
N GLN A 80 -4.08 -11.77 -17.78
CA GLN A 80 -3.16 -11.10 -16.87
C GLN A 80 -2.44 -9.96 -17.59
N GLU A 81 -1.95 -10.20 -18.81
CA GLU A 81 -1.33 -9.17 -19.63
C GLU A 81 -2.32 -8.03 -19.96
N SER A 82 -3.53 -8.37 -20.39
CA SER A 82 -4.60 -7.38 -20.64
C SER A 82 -4.95 -6.56 -19.39
N PHE A 83 -4.97 -7.19 -18.22
CA PHE A 83 -5.20 -6.51 -16.95
C PHE A 83 -4.02 -5.58 -16.61
N PHE A 84 -2.79 -6.05 -16.77
CA PHE A 84 -1.58 -5.28 -16.54
C PHE A 84 -1.54 -4.01 -17.40
N GLN A 85 -1.88 -4.11 -18.68
CA GLN A 85 -1.96 -2.96 -19.58
C GLN A 85 -3.05 -1.96 -19.15
N ARG A 86 -4.20 -2.42 -18.69
CA ARG A 86 -5.24 -1.54 -18.13
C ARG A 86 -4.78 -0.86 -16.85
N TYR A 87 -4.04 -1.57 -16.00
CA TYR A 87 -3.47 -1.00 -14.79
C TYR A 87 -2.41 0.06 -15.11
N CYS A 88 -1.55 -0.16 -16.08
CA CYS A 88 -0.61 0.85 -16.59
C CYS A 88 -1.34 2.12 -17.06
N LYS A 89 -2.44 1.99 -17.82
CA LYS A 89 -3.26 3.13 -18.24
C LYS A 89 -3.87 3.87 -17.03
N CYS A 90 -4.34 3.13 -16.04
CA CYS A 90 -4.82 3.72 -14.79
C CYS A 90 -3.73 4.53 -14.09
N LEU A 91 -2.51 4.00 -13.95
CA LEU A 91 -1.38 4.70 -13.35
C LEU A 91 -0.99 5.96 -14.12
N ASN A 92 -0.99 5.91 -15.45
CA ASN A 92 -0.69 7.06 -16.31
C ASN A 92 -1.76 8.18 -16.24
N SER A 93 -2.94 7.87 -15.74
CA SER A 93 -4.01 8.88 -15.58
C SER A 93 -3.84 9.78 -14.36
N PHE A 94 -2.94 9.44 -13.43
CA PHE A 94 -2.70 10.26 -12.25
C PHE A 94 -1.76 11.42 -12.54
N ASP A 95 -2.23 12.62 -12.27
CA ASP A 95 -1.47 13.88 -12.29
C ASP A 95 -1.11 14.40 -10.89
N CYS A 96 -1.57 13.74 -9.85
CA CYS A 96 -1.39 14.10 -8.44
C CYS A 96 -0.71 12.99 -7.65
N THR A 97 -0.15 13.34 -6.51
CA THR A 97 0.46 12.38 -5.59
C THR A 97 -0.60 11.42 -5.05
N PHE A 98 -0.31 10.13 -5.10
CA PHE A 98 -1.18 9.11 -4.52
C PHE A 98 -0.37 8.09 -3.72
N LYS A 99 -1.07 7.41 -2.83
CA LYS A 99 -0.54 6.36 -1.98
C LYS A 99 -1.48 5.15 -2.07
N ILE A 100 -0.92 3.98 -2.33
CA ILE A 100 -1.63 2.71 -2.18
C ILE A 100 -1.24 2.13 -0.82
N THR A 101 -2.22 1.78 -0.01
CA THR A 101 -1.99 1.18 1.30
C THR A 101 -2.67 -0.18 1.34
N VAL A 102 -1.91 -1.21 1.73
CA VAL A 102 -2.41 -2.55 2.04
C VAL A 102 -2.27 -2.75 3.54
N ASN A 103 -3.38 -2.95 4.21
CA ASN A 103 -3.45 -3.15 5.65
C ASN A 103 -3.85 -4.60 5.94
N ASN A 104 -2.94 -5.36 6.52
CA ASN A 104 -3.18 -6.72 7.00
C ASN A 104 -3.62 -6.65 8.46
N LYS A 105 -4.84 -7.02 8.73
CA LYS A 105 -5.39 -7.11 10.07
C LYS A 105 -5.59 -8.56 10.46
N ASN A 106 -5.30 -8.89 11.69
CA ASN A 106 -5.80 -10.13 12.25
C ASN A 106 -7.33 -10.00 12.40
N LYS A 107 -8.08 -10.90 11.75
CA LYS A 107 -9.51 -11.00 12.01
C LYS A 107 -9.71 -11.36 13.48
N ASP A 108 -10.67 -10.71 14.11
CA ASP A 108 -11.19 -11.21 15.38
C ASP A 108 -11.78 -12.61 15.13
N MET A 109 -11.10 -13.62 15.65
CA MET A 109 -11.49 -15.03 15.46
C MET A 109 -12.83 -15.32 16.12
N GLU A 110 -13.17 -14.64 17.21
CA GLU A 110 -14.46 -14.78 17.90
C GLU A 110 -15.60 -14.21 17.03
N LEU A 111 -15.39 -13.02 16.44
CA LEU A 111 -16.34 -12.43 15.48
C LEU A 111 -16.49 -13.30 14.23
N LEU A 112 -15.39 -13.80 13.68
CA LEU A 112 -15.43 -14.70 12.51
C LEU A 112 -16.21 -15.98 12.82
N LYS A 113 -15.94 -16.61 13.97
CA LYS A 113 -16.68 -17.78 14.43
C LYS A 113 -18.17 -17.48 14.58
N LYS A 114 -18.52 -16.35 15.19
CA LYS A 114 -19.91 -15.92 15.38
C LYS A 114 -20.65 -15.66 14.06
N ASP A 115 -19.95 -15.15 13.04
CA ASP A 115 -20.53 -14.84 11.72
C ASP A 115 -20.72 -16.09 10.84
N VAL A 116 -19.92 -17.15 11.06
CA VAL A 116 -19.85 -18.34 10.19
C VAL A 116 -20.41 -19.61 10.84
N MET A 117 -20.32 -19.75 12.16
CA MET A 117 -20.82 -20.90 12.88
C MET A 117 -22.35 -20.87 13.02
N LEU A 118 -22.95 -22.04 12.99
CA LEU A 118 -24.38 -22.20 13.21
C LEU A 118 -24.70 -22.12 14.72
N SER A 119 -25.72 -21.34 15.08
CA SER A 119 -26.25 -21.26 16.44
C SER A 119 -27.03 -22.53 16.79
N TYR A 120 -26.99 -22.97 18.06
CA TYR A 120 -27.78 -24.11 18.55
C TYR A 120 -29.22 -23.66 18.80
N GLU A 121 -30.19 -24.41 18.26
CA GLU A 121 -31.62 -24.07 18.33
C GLU A 121 -32.46 -25.05 19.13
N GLN A 122 -31.86 -26.12 19.69
CA GLN A 122 -32.52 -27.18 20.48
C GLN A 122 -33.64 -27.92 19.73
N ASP A 123 -33.54 -28.02 18.42
CA ASP A 123 -34.51 -28.61 17.49
C ASP A 123 -34.22 -30.07 17.08
N GLY A 124 -33.25 -30.73 17.75
CA GLY A 124 -32.79 -32.07 17.46
C GLY A 124 -31.68 -32.17 16.42
N PHE A 125 -31.33 -31.09 15.71
CA PHE A 125 -30.24 -31.04 14.72
C PHE A 125 -28.92 -30.51 15.29
N ASP A 126 -28.85 -30.21 16.57
CA ASP A 126 -27.65 -29.61 17.20
C ASP A 126 -26.40 -30.49 17.10
N LYS A 127 -26.56 -31.84 16.99
CA LYS A 127 -25.41 -32.72 16.70
C LYS A 127 -24.79 -32.42 15.33
N MET A 128 -25.62 -32.14 14.32
CA MET A 128 -25.15 -31.79 12.98
C MET A 128 -24.51 -30.43 12.95
N ARG A 129 -25.12 -29.41 13.63
CA ARG A 129 -24.55 -28.06 13.82
C ARG A 129 -23.20 -28.14 14.50
N LYS A 130 -23.06 -28.96 15.53
CA LYS A 130 -21.78 -29.18 16.21
C LYS A 130 -20.73 -29.79 15.28
N SER A 131 -21.09 -30.79 14.48
CA SER A 131 -20.16 -31.39 13.52
C SER A 131 -19.73 -30.37 12.44
N TYR A 132 -20.66 -29.57 11.94
CA TYR A 132 -20.38 -28.49 11.00
C TYR A 132 -19.44 -27.44 11.63
N ASN A 133 -19.74 -26.95 12.82
CA ASN A 133 -18.94 -25.96 13.53
C ASN A 133 -17.53 -26.47 13.81
N ASN A 134 -17.36 -27.75 14.16
CA ASN A 134 -16.02 -28.34 14.35
C ASN A 134 -15.20 -28.33 13.05
N ILE A 135 -15.82 -28.69 11.90
CA ILE A 135 -15.15 -28.62 10.59
C ILE A 135 -14.70 -27.19 10.27
N ILE A 136 -15.59 -26.21 10.52
CA ILE A 136 -15.26 -24.79 10.30
C ILE A 136 -14.09 -24.36 11.19
N GLU A 137 -14.10 -24.77 12.47
CA GLU A 137 -13.04 -24.42 13.41
C GLU A 137 -11.68 -25.00 12.99
N GLU A 138 -11.66 -26.29 12.58
CA GLU A 138 -10.45 -26.89 12.02
C GLU A 138 -9.94 -26.15 10.79
N LYS A 139 -10.84 -25.79 9.87
CA LYS A 139 -10.46 -25.06 8.63
C LYS A 139 -10.01 -23.62 8.88
N ILE A 140 -10.57 -22.97 9.87
CA ILE A 140 -10.11 -21.65 10.32
C ILE A 140 -8.67 -21.75 10.88
N LEU A 141 -8.37 -22.81 11.66
CA LEU A 141 -7.03 -23.04 12.22
C LEU A 141 -6.00 -23.43 11.15
N GLU A 142 -6.41 -24.16 10.11
CA GLU A 142 -5.53 -24.52 8.98
C GLU A 142 -5.24 -23.32 8.05
N GLY A 143 -6.09 -22.30 8.07
CA GLY A 143 -5.96 -21.13 7.20
C GLY A 143 -4.80 -20.21 7.57
N ARG A 144 -4.65 -19.10 6.83
CA ARG A 144 -3.68 -18.05 7.13
C ARG A 144 -4.12 -17.23 8.36
N GLN A 145 -4.27 -17.88 9.51
CA GLN A 145 -4.54 -17.27 10.83
C GLN A 145 -5.56 -16.10 10.81
N GLY A 146 -6.55 -16.15 9.90
CA GLY A 146 -7.61 -15.15 9.87
C GLY A 146 -7.19 -13.73 9.48
N ILE A 147 -6.17 -13.56 8.65
CA ILE A 147 -5.76 -12.22 8.18
C ILE A 147 -6.75 -11.73 7.11
N GLU A 148 -7.26 -10.53 7.33
CA GLU A 148 -8.02 -9.74 6.38
C GLU A 148 -7.15 -8.66 5.76
N GLN A 149 -7.22 -8.49 4.44
CA GLN A 149 -6.54 -7.41 3.74
C GLN A 149 -7.52 -6.30 3.37
N GLU A 150 -7.26 -5.12 3.87
CA GLU A 150 -7.94 -3.91 3.42
C GLU A 150 -7.01 -3.11 2.50
N ARG A 151 -7.57 -2.60 1.41
CA ARG A 151 -6.82 -1.86 0.41
C ARG A 151 -7.37 -0.45 0.26
N TYR A 152 -6.47 0.51 0.33
CA TYR A 152 -6.81 1.92 0.24
C TYR A 152 -5.97 2.63 -0.81
N ILE A 153 -6.59 3.57 -1.51
CA ILE A 153 -5.87 4.58 -2.28
C ILE A 153 -6.14 5.95 -1.68
N THR A 154 -5.10 6.66 -1.34
CA THR A 154 -5.16 8.02 -0.79
C THR A 154 -4.55 9.00 -1.77
N ILE A 155 -5.36 9.95 -2.23
CA ILE A 155 -4.95 11.02 -3.12
C ILE A 155 -4.58 12.25 -2.29
N SER A 156 -3.48 12.91 -2.65
CA SER A 156 -3.02 14.14 -2.00
C SER A 156 -2.84 15.26 -3.02
N ILE A 157 -3.40 16.42 -2.71
CA ILE A 157 -3.34 17.62 -3.56
C ILE A 157 -2.97 18.85 -2.74
N GLU A 158 -2.41 19.86 -3.40
CA GLU A 158 -2.13 21.16 -2.80
C GLU A 158 -3.08 22.22 -3.38
N ARG A 159 -3.85 22.90 -2.53
CA ARG A 159 -4.78 23.97 -2.90
C ARG A 159 -4.78 25.06 -1.83
N LYS A 160 -5.19 26.27 -2.24
CA LYS A 160 -5.19 27.44 -1.35
C LYS A 160 -6.23 27.33 -0.24
N ASN A 161 -7.37 26.71 -0.54
CA ASN A 161 -8.49 26.59 0.39
C ASN A 161 -9.23 25.25 0.21
N PHE A 162 -10.11 24.95 1.17
CA PHE A 162 -10.87 23.71 1.21
C PHE A 162 -11.84 23.55 0.04
N GLU A 163 -12.50 24.63 -0.42
CA GLU A 163 -13.48 24.57 -1.50
C GLU A 163 -12.83 24.23 -2.85
N GLU A 164 -11.67 24.82 -3.13
CA GLU A 164 -10.87 24.43 -4.31
C GLU A 164 -10.43 22.97 -4.25
N ALA A 165 -10.02 22.50 -3.07
CA ALA A 165 -9.64 21.10 -2.86
C ALA A 165 -10.83 20.16 -3.10
N LYS A 166 -12.01 20.49 -2.57
CA LYS A 166 -13.24 19.72 -2.73
C LYS A 166 -13.66 19.61 -4.18
N ALA A 167 -13.64 20.73 -4.91
CA ALA A 167 -13.97 20.75 -6.35
C ALA A 167 -13.03 19.85 -7.16
N GLN A 168 -11.71 19.91 -6.87
CA GLN A 168 -10.74 19.08 -7.55
C GLN A 168 -10.91 17.59 -7.20
N PHE A 169 -11.17 17.25 -5.94
CA PHE A 169 -11.44 15.84 -5.57
C PHE A 169 -12.65 15.28 -6.31
N THR A 170 -13.71 16.09 -6.54
CA THR A 170 -14.86 15.65 -7.34
C THR A 170 -14.46 15.31 -8.78
N THR A 171 -13.58 16.11 -9.40
CA THR A 171 -13.07 15.82 -10.75
C THR A 171 -12.21 14.55 -10.77
N ILE A 172 -11.32 14.38 -9.79
CA ILE A 172 -10.46 13.19 -9.67
C ILE A 172 -11.31 11.94 -9.43
N GLU A 173 -12.34 12.01 -8.59
CA GLU A 173 -13.24 10.90 -8.29
C GLU A 173 -13.88 10.31 -9.54
N ASN A 174 -14.37 11.14 -10.45
CA ASN A 174 -15.00 10.67 -11.69
C ASN A 174 -14.03 9.85 -12.55
N SER A 175 -12.78 10.28 -12.64
CA SER A 175 -11.73 9.54 -13.35
C SER A 175 -11.36 8.24 -12.62
N LEU A 176 -11.21 8.29 -11.28
CA LEU A 176 -10.89 7.13 -10.45
C LEU A 176 -11.96 6.05 -10.55
N PHE A 177 -13.24 6.40 -10.40
CA PHE A 177 -14.34 5.43 -10.49
C PHE A 177 -14.35 4.72 -11.84
N LYS A 178 -14.14 5.45 -12.93
CA LYS A 178 -14.05 4.87 -14.26
C LYS A 178 -12.90 3.90 -14.39
N ASN A 179 -11.69 4.32 -13.98
CA ASN A 179 -10.47 3.50 -14.11
C ASN A 179 -10.55 2.22 -13.27
N PHE A 180 -11.04 2.31 -12.03
CA PHE A 180 -11.19 1.13 -11.17
C PHE A 180 -12.31 0.19 -11.66
N ALA A 181 -13.39 0.73 -12.22
CA ALA A 181 -14.43 -0.09 -12.86
C ALA A 181 -13.90 -0.86 -14.09
N GLU A 182 -13.03 -0.24 -14.90
CA GLU A 182 -12.35 -0.91 -16.03
C GLU A 182 -11.40 -2.02 -15.57
N LEU A 183 -10.84 -1.92 -14.38
CA LEU A 183 -10.06 -2.98 -13.73
C LEU A 183 -10.94 -4.09 -13.13
N GLY A 184 -12.24 -3.84 -12.98
CA GLY A 184 -13.16 -4.75 -12.28
C GLY A 184 -13.08 -4.64 -10.76
N SER A 185 -12.48 -3.58 -10.23
CA SER A 185 -12.40 -3.29 -8.80
C SER A 185 -13.46 -2.26 -8.41
N LYS A 186 -14.15 -2.51 -7.30
CA LYS A 186 -15.13 -1.57 -6.73
C LYS A 186 -14.40 -0.55 -5.87
N LEU A 187 -14.50 0.72 -6.24
CA LEU A 187 -13.96 1.83 -5.46
C LEU A 187 -15.06 2.46 -4.59
N ILE A 188 -14.78 2.69 -3.31
CA ILE A 188 -15.74 3.26 -2.35
C ILE A 188 -15.06 4.46 -1.66
N PRO A 189 -15.64 5.66 -1.75
CA PRO A 189 -15.15 6.81 -1.00
C PRO A 189 -15.39 6.60 0.49
N ILE A 190 -14.41 6.95 1.32
CA ILE A 190 -14.46 6.79 2.75
C ILE A 190 -14.85 8.13 3.38
N SER A 191 -15.84 8.11 4.27
CA SER A 191 -16.26 9.28 5.06
C SER A 191 -15.20 9.69 6.08
N GLY A 192 -15.36 10.88 6.66
CA GLY A 192 -14.45 11.36 7.71
C GLY A 192 -14.43 10.43 8.92
N ASN A 193 -15.60 10.02 9.41
CA ASN A 193 -15.72 9.10 10.54
C ASN A 193 -15.10 7.73 10.25
N GLU A 194 -15.31 7.18 9.06
CA GLU A 194 -14.66 5.92 8.66
C GLU A 194 -13.13 6.04 8.56
N ARG A 195 -12.60 7.18 8.07
CA ARG A 195 -11.15 7.41 8.06
C ARG A 195 -10.57 7.47 9.48
N LEU A 196 -11.29 8.11 10.41
CA LEU A 196 -10.87 8.15 11.81
C LEU A 196 -10.94 6.76 12.45
N LYS A 197 -11.97 5.96 12.12
CA LYS A 197 -12.07 4.58 12.59
C LYS A 197 -10.90 3.72 12.10
N ILE A 198 -10.50 3.83 10.85
CA ILE A 198 -9.31 3.11 10.33
C ILE A 198 -8.06 3.45 11.14
N LEU A 199 -7.87 4.72 11.50
CA LEU A 199 -6.75 5.14 12.33
C LEU A 199 -6.88 4.64 13.77
N HIS A 200 -8.08 4.70 14.35
CA HIS A 200 -8.38 4.15 15.66
C HIS A 200 -8.06 2.64 15.70
N ASP A 201 -8.58 1.87 14.75
CA ASP A 201 -8.36 0.42 14.66
C ASP A 201 -6.87 0.07 14.54
N TYR A 202 -6.08 0.96 13.91
CA TYR A 202 -4.64 0.79 13.81
C TYR A 202 -3.94 1.02 15.16
N TYR A 203 -4.25 2.14 15.84
CA TYR A 203 -3.59 2.50 17.09
C TYR A 203 -4.13 1.73 18.31
N ARG A 204 -5.37 1.25 18.26
CA ARG A 204 -6.06 0.58 19.36
C ARG A 204 -6.52 -0.82 18.95
N LEU A 205 -5.58 -1.65 18.52
CA LEU A 205 -5.84 -3.04 18.16
C LEU A 205 -6.51 -3.82 19.29
N GLY A 206 -7.59 -4.55 18.94
CA GLY A 206 -8.40 -5.30 19.89
C GLY A 206 -9.41 -4.44 20.65
N LYS A 207 -9.58 -3.18 20.25
CA LYS A 207 -10.55 -2.23 20.82
C LYS A 207 -11.38 -1.55 19.73
N GLU A 208 -11.58 -2.23 18.61
CA GLU A 208 -12.27 -1.68 17.42
C GLU A 208 -13.72 -1.29 17.71
N GLU A 209 -14.34 -1.90 18.72
CA GLU A 209 -15.71 -1.58 19.18
C GLU A 209 -15.78 -0.32 20.08
N GLU A 210 -14.65 0.13 20.63
CA GLU A 210 -14.60 1.31 21.51
C GLU A 210 -14.65 2.65 20.74
N PHE A 211 -14.62 2.63 19.40
CA PHE A 211 -14.67 3.86 18.60
C PHE A 211 -16.07 4.46 18.58
N ASP A 212 -16.24 5.62 19.23
CA ASP A 212 -17.52 6.33 19.36
C ASP A 212 -17.45 7.80 18.91
N PHE A 213 -16.39 8.21 18.24
CA PHE A 213 -16.25 9.60 17.80
C PHE A 213 -17.11 9.91 16.57
N ASP A 214 -17.95 10.95 16.67
CA ASP A 214 -18.65 11.55 15.53
C ASP A 214 -18.18 12.98 15.28
N ILE A 215 -17.81 13.29 14.02
CA ILE A 215 -17.31 14.61 13.61
C ILE A 215 -18.34 15.72 13.89
N LYS A 216 -19.63 15.45 13.75
CA LYS A 216 -20.68 16.45 13.98
C LYS A 216 -20.80 16.81 15.46
N GLU A 217 -20.70 15.80 16.31
CA GLU A 217 -20.72 16.00 17.76
C GLU A 217 -19.43 16.65 18.25
N GLY A 218 -18.26 16.19 17.76
CA GLY A 218 -16.96 16.78 18.08
C GLY A 218 -16.86 18.26 17.70
N LYS A 219 -17.47 18.68 16.58
CA LYS A 219 -17.58 20.10 16.23
C LYS A 219 -18.41 20.92 17.20
N LYS A 220 -19.44 20.34 17.81
CA LYS A 220 -20.30 21.04 18.78
C LYS A 220 -19.65 21.11 20.16
N THR A 221 -18.98 20.04 20.57
CA THR A 221 -18.36 19.93 21.90
C THR A 221 -16.96 20.52 21.96
N GLY A 222 -16.29 20.71 20.80
CA GLY A 222 -14.91 21.15 20.74
C GLY A 222 -13.90 20.04 21.11
N THR A 223 -14.32 18.77 21.11
CA THR A 223 -13.47 17.63 21.44
C THR A 223 -12.43 17.39 20.35
N ASP A 224 -11.16 17.18 20.74
CA ASP A 224 -10.11 16.85 19.80
C ASP A 224 -10.23 15.37 19.39
N PHE A 225 -10.47 15.14 18.09
CA PHE A 225 -10.61 13.81 17.48
C PHE A 225 -9.39 12.90 17.73
N ARG A 226 -8.22 13.48 18.01
CA ARG A 226 -7.01 12.73 18.28
C ARG A 226 -7.05 11.96 19.58
N ASN A 227 -7.88 12.37 20.53
CA ASN A 227 -8.04 11.68 21.82
C ASN A 227 -8.68 10.31 21.64
N ASP A 228 -9.58 10.18 20.66
CA ASP A 228 -10.26 8.91 20.38
C ASP A 228 -9.43 7.96 19.52
N ILE A 229 -8.51 8.49 18.73
CA ILE A 229 -7.63 7.70 17.87
C ILE A 229 -6.41 7.20 18.64
N CYS A 230 -5.75 8.10 19.40
CA CYS A 230 -4.45 7.82 19.99
C CYS A 230 -4.53 6.85 21.16
N ASN A 231 -3.50 6.03 21.28
CA ASN A 231 -3.19 5.31 22.50
C ASN A 231 -2.69 6.23 23.61
N SER A 232 -2.70 5.72 24.83
CA SER A 232 -2.19 6.43 26.00
C SER A 232 -0.65 6.48 26.00
N LYS A 233 0.02 5.51 25.37
CA LYS A 233 1.48 5.38 25.38
C LYS A 233 1.99 5.03 23.98
N LEU A 234 2.86 5.88 23.46
CA LEU A 234 3.60 5.64 22.21
C LEU A 234 5.05 6.09 22.43
N LYS A 235 5.99 5.16 22.31
CA LYS A 235 7.41 5.40 22.53
C LYS A 235 8.23 5.03 21.31
N PHE A 236 9.04 5.96 20.80
CA PHE A 236 9.91 5.73 19.65
C PHE A 236 11.35 5.50 20.10
N TYR A 237 11.96 4.43 19.60
CA TYR A 237 13.36 4.07 19.78
C TYR A 237 14.11 4.20 18.44
N GLN A 238 15.34 3.80 18.39
CA GLN A 238 16.19 3.90 17.21
C GLN A 238 15.65 3.08 16.03
N ASP A 239 15.24 1.84 16.28
CA ASP A 239 14.93 0.83 15.27
C ASP A 239 13.55 0.17 15.45
N TYR A 240 12.79 0.53 16.48
CA TYR A 240 11.41 0.12 16.73
C TYR A 240 10.65 1.18 17.53
N TYR A 241 9.36 0.97 17.73
CA TYR A 241 8.54 1.75 18.66
C TYR A 241 7.58 0.85 19.42
N GLU A 242 7.20 1.29 20.63
CA GLU A 242 6.19 0.63 21.46
C GLU A 242 4.85 1.37 21.31
N ASP A 243 3.79 0.63 21.05
CA ASP A 243 2.42 1.08 20.99
C ASP A 243 1.59 0.30 22.02
N GLU A 244 1.36 0.90 23.20
CA GLU A 244 0.82 0.25 24.41
C GLU A 244 1.52 -1.07 24.76
N SER A 245 0.91 -2.20 24.38
CA SER A 245 1.42 -3.56 24.66
C SER A 245 2.14 -4.19 23.47
N LYS A 246 2.14 -3.56 22.30
CA LYS A 246 2.75 -4.08 21.08
C LYS A 246 4.08 -3.44 20.79
N VAL A 247 4.94 -4.17 20.11
CA VAL A 247 6.17 -3.63 19.55
C VAL A 247 6.06 -3.61 18.03
N CYS A 248 6.51 -2.50 17.46
CA CYS A 248 6.36 -2.24 16.03
C CYS A 248 7.69 -1.81 15.43
N ARG A 249 7.91 -2.16 14.17
CA ARG A 249 9.09 -1.75 13.41
C ARG A 249 8.72 -1.28 12.02
N ALA A 250 9.24 -0.12 11.66
CA ALA A 250 9.13 0.42 10.33
C ALA A 250 10.34 0.05 9.49
N ILE A 251 10.09 -0.52 8.32
CA ILE A 251 11.08 -0.93 7.33
C ILE A 251 10.75 -0.30 5.97
N TYR A 252 11.73 -0.21 5.09
CA TYR A 252 11.53 0.28 3.72
C TYR A 252 12.34 -0.53 2.72
N ILE A 253 11.92 -0.53 1.46
CA ILE A 253 12.68 -1.20 0.41
C ILE A 253 13.85 -0.30 0.00
N LYS A 254 15.06 -0.76 0.26
CA LYS A 254 16.31 -0.03 0.01
C LYS A 254 16.82 -0.23 -1.42
N LYS A 255 16.79 -1.47 -1.90
CA LYS A 255 17.28 -1.82 -3.23
C LYS A 255 16.25 -2.67 -3.96
N TYR A 256 16.18 -2.45 -5.25
CA TYR A 256 15.36 -3.20 -6.19
C TYR A 256 16.27 -3.84 -7.25
N PRO A 257 15.96 -5.03 -7.75
CA PRO A 257 16.67 -5.64 -8.86
C PRO A 257 16.42 -4.89 -10.17
N THR A 258 17.13 -5.26 -11.22
CA THR A 258 16.90 -4.70 -12.58
C THR A 258 15.52 -5.12 -13.09
N TYR A 259 15.11 -6.35 -12.84
CA TYR A 259 13.81 -6.89 -13.16
C TYR A 259 13.12 -7.29 -11.86
N LEU A 260 11.92 -6.76 -11.64
CA LEU A 260 11.07 -7.09 -10.50
C LEU A 260 9.91 -7.95 -11.00
N SER A 261 9.66 -9.08 -10.34
CA SER A 261 8.50 -9.93 -10.60
C SER A 261 7.24 -9.33 -9.97
N ASP A 262 6.10 -9.47 -10.63
CA ASP A 262 4.77 -9.10 -10.11
C ASP A 262 4.41 -9.88 -8.83
N ARG A 263 5.06 -11.01 -8.57
CA ARG A 263 4.90 -11.77 -7.34
C ARG A 263 5.50 -11.09 -6.12
N PHE A 264 6.51 -10.24 -6.28
CA PHE A 264 7.23 -9.64 -5.16
C PHE A 264 6.30 -8.89 -4.18
N PHE A 265 5.51 -7.97 -4.71
CA PHE A 265 4.62 -7.16 -3.85
C PHE A 265 3.53 -8.01 -3.22
N THR A 266 3.02 -8.97 -3.97
CA THR A 266 2.05 -9.94 -3.49
C THR A 266 2.65 -10.81 -2.38
N GLU A 267 3.83 -11.40 -2.56
CA GLU A 267 4.49 -12.21 -1.55
C GLU A 267 4.79 -11.41 -0.28
N LEU A 268 5.22 -10.16 -0.43
CA LEU A 268 5.50 -9.26 0.69
C LEU A 268 4.23 -8.92 1.49
N THR A 269 3.13 -8.60 0.81
CA THR A 269 1.87 -8.18 1.45
C THR A 269 0.99 -9.35 1.89
N PHE A 270 1.25 -10.57 1.40
CA PHE A 270 0.52 -11.78 1.77
C PHE A 270 1.16 -12.58 2.90
N LEU A 271 2.19 -12.07 3.54
CA LEU A 271 2.72 -12.70 4.75
C LEU A 271 1.65 -12.73 5.85
N PRO A 272 1.55 -13.84 6.62
CA PRO A 272 0.55 -13.99 7.68
C PRO A 272 0.97 -13.20 8.94
N ILE A 273 1.18 -11.91 8.78
CA ILE A 273 1.65 -11.00 9.83
C ILE A 273 0.75 -9.77 9.89
N HIS A 274 0.61 -9.21 11.06
CA HIS A 274 -0.05 -7.92 11.22
C HIS A 274 0.88 -6.83 10.67
N SER A 275 0.48 -6.19 9.58
CA SER A 275 1.32 -5.20 8.91
C SER A 275 0.51 -4.20 8.10
N ILE A 276 1.08 -3.03 7.93
CA ILE A 276 0.58 -2.03 6.99
C ILE A 276 1.70 -1.65 6.02
N THR A 277 1.43 -1.77 4.73
CA THR A 277 2.39 -1.48 3.66
C THR A 277 1.87 -0.34 2.81
N SER A 278 2.70 0.67 2.57
CA SER A 278 2.38 1.78 1.67
C SER A 278 3.31 1.82 0.47
N VAL A 279 2.73 2.08 -0.70
CA VAL A 279 3.43 2.45 -1.92
C VAL A 279 3.11 3.92 -2.18
N ASP A 280 4.05 4.79 -1.90
CA ASP A 280 3.95 6.23 -2.13
C ASP A 280 4.41 6.57 -3.53
N VAL A 281 3.57 7.24 -4.33
CA VAL A 281 3.82 7.53 -5.73
C VAL A 281 3.66 9.02 -6.01
N VAL A 282 4.68 9.60 -6.62
CA VAL A 282 4.68 10.99 -7.08
C VAL A 282 4.88 10.99 -8.59
N PRO A 283 3.85 11.31 -9.39
CA PRO A 283 3.97 11.43 -10.82
C PRO A 283 4.91 12.58 -11.20
N VAL A 284 5.72 12.38 -12.23
CA VAL A 284 6.58 13.42 -12.80
C VAL A 284 5.92 13.95 -14.08
N PRO A 285 5.63 15.25 -14.19
CA PRO A 285 5.05 15.83 -15.41
C PRO A 285 5.87 15.49 -16.66
N LYS A 286 5.21 15.21 -17.79
CA LYS A 286 5.88 14.76 -19.03
C LYS A 286 6.97 15.75 -19.52
N ASP A 287 6.72 17.03 -19.42
CA ASP A 287 7.70 18.08 -19.77
C ASP A 287 8.95 18.05 -18.87
N MET A 288 8.77 17.81 -17.57
CA MET A 288 9.87 17.61 -16.62
C MET A 288 10.61 16.29 -16.84
N THR A 289 9.91 15.22 -17.16
CA THR A 289 10.50 13.91 -17.44
C THR A 289 11.58 14.00 -18.49
N MET A 290 11.28 14.60 -19.65
CA MET A 290 12.23 14.76 -20.73
C MET A 290 13.44 15.64 -20.36
N ARG A 291 13.21 16.72 -19.61
CA ARG A 291 14.32 17.59 -19.12
C ARG A 291 15.23 16.84 -18.16
N ILE A 292 14.69 16.02 -17.26
CA ILE A 292 15.46 15.19 -16.32
C ILE A 292 16.32 14.17 -17.08
N LEU A 293 15.73 13.47 -18.04
CA LEU A 293 16.42 12.46 -18.83
C LEU A 293 17.52 13.07 -19.71
N GLN A 294 17.22 14.17 -20.44
CA GLN A 294 18.19 14.88 -21.25
C GLN A 294 19.38 15.37 -20.43
N LYS A 295 19.15 15.96 -19.25
CA LYS A 295 20.24 16.43 -18.38
C LYS A 295 21.09 15.27 -17.87
N LYS A 296 20.51 14.12 -17.56
CA LYS A 296 21.28 12.93 -17.20
C LYS A 296 22.11 12.41 -18.37
N TYR A 297 21.52 12.35 -19.54
CA TYR A 297 22.22 11.99 -20.78
C TYR A 297 23.43 12.87 -21.04
N LEU A 298 23.26 14.20 -21.03
CA LEU A 298 24.33 15.17 -21.20
C LEU A 298 25.39 15.06 -20.10
N GLY A 299 24.99 14.74 -18.86
CA GLY A 299 25.94 14.50 -17.76
C GLY A 299 26.82 13.28 -18.01
N ILE A 300 26.28 12.20 -18.57
CA ILE A 300 27.05 11.01 -18.94
C ILE A 300 27.99 11.33 -20.11
N GLU A 301 27.52 12.02 -21.14
CA GLU A 301 28.38 12.44 -22.26
C GLU A 301 29.52 13.33 -21.79
N SER A 302 29.24 14.29 -20.92
CA SER A 302 30.30 15.13 -20.34
C SER A 302 31.34 14.31 -19.55
N ASN A 303 30.90 13.28 -18.83
CA ASN A 303 31.83 12.37 -18.12
C ASN A 303 32.65 11.53 -19.07
N ILE A 304 32.08 11.05 -20.18
CA ILE A 304 32.80 10.33 -21.26
C ILE A 304 33.90 11.22 -21.82
N ILE A 305 33.55 12.46 -22.17
CA ILE A 305 34.52 13.41 -22.75
C ILE A 305 35.65 13.71 -21.74
N LYS A 306 35.33 13.93 -20.46
CA LYS A 306 36.36 14.15 -19.43
C LYS A 306 37.26 12.95 -19.23
N GLN A 307 36.73 11.74 -19.25
CA GLN A 307 37.53 10.52 -19.17
C GLN A 307 38.49 10.38 -20.39
N GLN A 308 38.01 10.66 -21.59
CA GLN A 308 38.83 10.66 -22.80
C GLN A 308 39.95 11.72 -22.75
N GLN A 309 39.61 12.96 -22.30
CA GLN A 309 40.61 14.02 -22.14
C GLN A 309 41.69 13.67 -21.12
N THR A 310 41.32 13.01 -20.01
CA THR A 310 42.26 12.58 -18.98
C THR A 310 43.17 11.48 -19.48
N ARG A 311 42.64 10.51 -20.25
CA ARG A 311 43.44 9.45 -20.90
C ARG A 311 44.40 10.00 -21.91
N ASN A 312 43.95 10.89 -22.79
CA ASN A 312 44.79 11.55 -23.77
C ASN A 312 45.97 12.30 -23.10
N LYS A 313 45.75 12.95 -21.98
CA LYS A 313 46.81 13.60 -21.16
C LYS A 313 47.82 12.57 -20.61
N ASN A 314 47.38 11.36 -20.36
CA ASN A 314 48.22 10.27 -19.83
C ASN A 314 48.86 9.41 -20.97
N ASN A 315 48.78 9.85 -22.22
CA ASN A 315 49.24 9.11 -23.42
C ASN A 315 48.53 7.76 -23.62
N ASP A 316 47.34 7.56 -23.05
CA ASP A 316 46.48 6.41 -23.27
C ASP A 316 45.45 6.76 -24.34
N PHE A 317 45.73 6.36 -25.59
CA PHE A 317 44.87 6.62 -26.74
C PHE A 317 43.81 5.54 -26.95
N SER A 318 43.54 4.68 -25.95
CA SER A 318 42.46 3.73 -26.03
C SER A 318 41.10 4.45 -26.05
N SER A 319 40.28 4.12 -27.04
CA SER A 319 38.90 4.68 -27.17
C SER A 319 37.87 3.95 -26.32
N GLU A 320 38.29 3.04 -25.45
CA GLU A 320 37.37 2.24 -24.66
C GLU A 320 36.70 3.05 -23.57
N ILE A 321 35.41 3.26 -23.76
CA ILE A 321 34.52 3.81 -22.71
C ILE A 321 34.28 2.70 -21.68
N SER A 322 34.37 3.04 -20.40
CA SER A 322 34.03 2.08 -19.33
C SER A 322 32.68 1.39 -19.61
N TYR A 323 32.65 0.06 -19.52
CA TYR A 323 31.45 -0.75 -19.74
C TYR A 323 30.24 -0.21 -18.94
N THR A 324 30.48 0.22 -17.70
CA THR A 324 29.43 0.80 -16.82
C THR A 324 28.86 2.09 -17.38
N THR A 325 29.70 2.97 -17.95
CA THR A 325 29.26 4.25 -18.53
C THR A 325 28.51 4.03 -19.86
N ARG A 326 28.97 3.07 -20.67
CA ARG A 326 28.28 2.67 -21.92
C ARG A 326 26.89 2.12 -21.61
N ARG A 327 26.80 1.24 -20.62
CA ARG A 327 25.51 0.67 -20.18
C ARG A 327 24.57 1.74 -19.63
N GLN A 328 25.07 2.67 -18.80
CA GLN A 328 24.28 3.79 -18.28
C GLN A 328 23.74 4.70 -19.40
N LYS A 329 24.51 4.90 -20.47
CA LYS A 329 24.06 5.68 -21.63
C LYS A 329 22.94 4.96 -22.37
N ALA A 330 23.12 3.68 -22.67
CA ALA A 330 22.10 2.85 -23.32
C ALA A 330 20.81 2.79 -22.48
N ASP A 331 20.91 2.56 -21.17
CA ASP A 331 19.74 2.52 -20.27
C ASP A 331 18.93 3.84 -20.30
N ILE A 332 19.60 4.99 -20.43
CA ILE A 332 18.90 6.29 -20.51
C ILE A 332 18.27 6.49 -21.89
N GLU A 333 18.95 6.08 -22.96
CA GLU A 333 18.40 6.13 -24.32
C GLU A 333 17.15 5.26 -24.43
N ASP A 334 17.17 4.05 -23.88
CA ASP A 334 16.01 3.15 -23.82
C ASP A 334 14.84 3.78 -23.02
N ILE A 335 15.13 4.37 -21.87
CA ILE A 335 14.11 5.07 -21.07
C ILE A 335 13.51 6.24 -21.86
N MET A 336 14.33 7.03 -22.55
CA MET A 336 13.85 8.16 -23.36
C MET A 336 12.96 7.69 -24.52
N ASN A 337 13.31 6.59 -25.17
CA ASN A 337 12.53 6.00 -26.24
C ASN A 337 11.20 5.45 -25.69
N ASN A 338 11.22 4.72 -24.57
CA ASN A 338 10.01 4.22 -23.94
C ASN A 338 9.03 5.34 -23.55
N VAL A 339 9.54 6.45 -23.00
CA VAL A 339 8.70 7.62 -22.65
C VAL A 339 8.09 8.28 -23.89
N ARG A 340 8.81 8.26 -25.04
CA ARG A 340 8.34 8.88 -26.29
C ARG A 340 7.37 8.01 -27.08
N GLU A 341 7.67 6.71 -27.18
CA GLU A 341 7.01 5.80 -28.10
C GLU A 341 5.94 4.93 -27.41
N ASN A 342 6.15 4.57 -26.14
CA ASN A 342 5.31 3.61 -25.43
C ASN A 342 4.38 4.25 -24.38
N ASP A 343 4.21 5.58 -24.41
CA ASP A 343 3.39 6.35 -23.46
C ASP A 343 3.73 6.09 -21.98
N GLU A 344 4.99 5.74 -21.71
CA GLU A 344 5.50 5.52 -20.36
C GLU A 344 5.65 6.85 -19.62
N SER A 345 5.19 6.89 -18.38
CA SER A 345 5.37 8.01 -17.46
C SER A 345 6.45 7.72 -16.43
N LEU A 346 7.04 8.76 -15.87
CA LEU A 346 8.05 8.66 -14.83
C LEU A 346 7.42 8.94 -13.48
N PHE A 347 7.75 8.11 -12.50
CA PHE A 347 7.27 8.24 -11.13
C PHE A 347 8.43 8.18 -10.14
N PHE A 348 8.30 8.88 -9.02
CA PHE A 348 9.07 8.62 -7.83
C PHE A 348 8.26 7.71 -6.92
N VAL A 349 8.83 6.57 -6.52
CA VAL A 349 8.14 5.51 -5.79
C VAL A 349 8.91 5.15 -4.54
N GLY A 350 8.24 5.13 -3.40
CA GLY A 350 8.76 4.66 -2.13
C GLY A 350 7.85 3.57 -1.55
N VAL A 351 8.43 2.48 -1.08
CA VAL A 351 7.68 1.42 -0.39
C VAL A 351 8.15 1.36 1.05
N THR A 352 7.21 1.57 1.96
CA THR A 352 7.42 1.55 3.41
C THR A 352 6.42 0.60 4.03
N MET A 353 6.86 -0.18 5.02
CA MET A 353 6.03 -1.14 5.75
C MET A 353 6.24 -0.97 7.25
N VAL A 354 5.19 -1.12 8.01
CA VAL A 354 5.24 -1.26 9.46
C VAL A 354 4.69 -2.62 9.83
N VAL A 355 5.43 -3.34 10.66
CA VAL A 355 5.06 -4.65 11.21
C VAL A 355 4.86 -4.55 12.70
N MET A 356 3.96 -5.36 13.23
CA MET A 356 3.61 -5.42 14.65
C MET A 356 3.79 -6.84 15.19
N ALA A 357 4.24 -6.91 16.45
CA ALA A 357 4.41 -8.15 17.19
C ALA A 357 4.10 -7.96 18.68
N GLU A 358 3.99 -9.07 19.42
CA GLU A 358 3.79 -9.03 20.88
C GLU A 358 5.07 -8.68 21.64
N ASN A 359 6.22 -9.05 21.10
CA ASN A 359 7.53 -8.83 21.72
C ASN A 359 8.63 -8.63 20.67
N ILE A 360 9.82 -8.25 21.12
CA ILE A 360 10.97 -7.93 20.25
C ILE A 360 11.47 -9.16 19.51
N GLU A 361 11.49 -10.35 20.15
CA GLU A 361 11.98 -11.59 19.54
C GLU A 361 11.10 -12.01 18.36
N GLU A 362 9.79 -11.93 18.52
CA GLU A 362 8.84 -12.16 17.45
C GLU A 362 8.99 -11.13 16.34
N LEU A 363 9.18 -9.85 16.69
CA LEU A 363 9.40 -8.76 15.73
C LEU A 363 10.65 -8.99 14.89
N ASP A 364 11.75 -9.46 15.51
CA ASP A 364 12.98 -9.81 14.79
C ASP A 364 12.76 -10.98 13.83
N SER A 365 12.07 -12.05 14.27
CA SER A 365 11.72 -13.20 13.43
C SER A 365 10.86 -12.81 12.23
N ILE A 366 9.88 -11.90 12.42
CA ILE A 366 9.06 -11.35 11.34
C ILE A 366 9.94 -10.58 10.34
N CYS A 367 10.83 -9.72 10.83
CA CYS A 367 11.72 -8.94 9.97
C CYS A 367 12.68 -9.82 9.17
N GLU A 368 13.19 -10.91 9.75
CA GLU A 368 14.01 -11.90 9.05
C GLU A 368 13.23 -12.62 7.95
N SER A 369 11.97 -12.96 8.21
CA SER A 369 11.08 -13.56 7.20
C SER A 369 10.84 -12.61 6.03
N ILE A 370 10.59 -11.33 6.30
CA ILE A 370 10.41 -10.30 5.26
C ILE A 370 11.70 -10.11 4.45
N ASP A 371 12.85 -10.06 5.11
CA ASP A 371 14.15 -9.91 4.44
C ASP A 371 14.49 -11.15 3.58
N SER A 372 14.09 -12.34 4.03
CA SER A 372 14.20 -13.58 3.24
C SER A 372 13.36 -13.51 1.94
N VAL A 373 12.09 -13.09 2.04
CA VAL A 373 11.20 -12.88 0.87
C VAL A 373 11.80 -11.83 -0.07
N ALA A 374 12.26 -10.70 0.48
CA ALA A 374 12.86 -9.63 -0.32
C ALA A 374 14.13 -10.11 -1.05
N ARG A 375 15.01 -10.83 -0.36
CA ARG A 375 16.23 -11.41 -0.97
C ARG A 375 15.91 -12.44 -2.04
N GLY A 376 14.88 -13.26 -1.85
CA GLY A 376 14.41 -14.24 -2.82
C GLY A 376 14.02 -13.61 -4.16
N THR A 377 13.58 -12.35 -4.16
CA THR A 377 13.21 -11.58 -5.34
C THR A 377 14.29 -10.58 -5.78
N GLY A 378 15.47 -10.61 -5.16
CA GLY A 378 16.59 -9.69 -5.46
C GLY A 378 16.43 -8.28 -4.89
N CYS A 379 15.41 -8.06 -4.06
CA CYS A 379 15.24 -6.83 -3.29
C CYS A 379 16.05 -6.85 -1.99
N SER A 380 16.24 -5.71 -1.36
CA SER A 380 16.69 -5.62 0.02
C SER A 380 15.86 -4.61 0.79
N VAL A 381 15.48 -4.99 2.00
CA VAL A 381 14.83 -4.12 2.97
C VAL A 381 15.86 -3.54 3.95
N ASP A 382 15.51 -2.45 4.61
CA ASP A 382 16.30 -1.88 5.70
C ASP A 382 15.35 -1.24 6.73
N ILE A 383 15.82 -1.11 7.97
CA ILE A 383 15.04 -0.51 9.05
C ILE A 383 15.08 1.02 8.92
N CYS A 384 13.96 1.70 9.19
CA CYS A 384 13.87 3.15 9.26
C CYS A 384 14.52 3.68 10.56
N GLN A 385 15.84 3.53 10.68
CA GLN A 385 16.58 3.94 11.89
C GLN A 385 16.38 5.43 12.20
N TYR A 386 16.08 5.74 13.47
CA TYR A 386 15.79 7.09 13.99
C TYR A 386 14.62 7.81 13.30
N LYS A 387 13.84 7.11 12.47
CA LYS A 387 12.69 7.65 11.71
C LYS A 387 11.44 6.79 11.84
N GLN A 388 11.28 6.11 12.96
CA GLN A 388 10.14 5.21 13.19
C GLN A 388 8.82 5.99 13.17
N ARG A 389 8.76 7.17 13.79
CA ARG A 389 7.58 8.06 13.76
C ARG A 389 7.24 8.54 12.36
N GLU A 390 8.26 9.02 11.63
CA GLU A 390 8.11 9.49 10.26
C GLU A 390 7.63 8.38 9.32
N ALA A 391 8.12 7.17 9.54
CA ALA A 391 7.71 6.00 8.79
C ALA A 391 6.27 5.57 9.13
N LEU A 392 5.88 5.60 10.40
CA LEU A 392 4.50 5.39 10.83
C LEU A 392 3.54 6.35 10.13
N ASN A 393 3.79 7.65 10.16
CA ASN A 393 2.97 8.64 9.45
C ASN A 393 2.97 8.41 7.93
N THR A 394 4.06 7.86 7.39
CA THR A 394 4.15 7.56 5.96
C THR A 394 3.27 6.37 5.57
N VAL A 395 3.18 5.31 6.37
CA VAL A 395 2.39 4.12 5.99
C VAL A 395 0.89 4.32 6.15
N LEU A 396 0.46 5.17 7.08
CA LEU A 396 -0.96 5.42 7.34
C LEU A 396 -1.66 6.05 6.13
N PRO A 397 -2.96 5.73 5.89
CA PRO A 397 -3.73 6.26 4.76
C PRO A 397 -4.19 7.71 5.00
N ILE A 398 -3.29 8.57 5.47
CA ILE A 398 -3.55 9.99 5.72
C ILE A 398 -3.01 10.92 4.63
N GLY A 399 -2.21 10.40 3.70
CA GLY A 399 -1.66 11.18 2.59
C GLY A 399 -0.41 12.00 2.94
N VAL A 400 0.25 11.64 4.03
CA VAL A 400 1.55 12.20 4.44
C VAL A 400 2.68 11.28 4.00
N ARG A 401 3.82 11.86 3.62
CA ARG A 401 5.06 11.13 3.34
C ARG A 401 6.22 11.86 3.98
N GLN A 402 6.86 11.22 4.94
CA GLN A 402 7.99 11.76 5.69
C GLN A 402 9.29 10.96 5.45
N ILE A 403 9.18 9.78 4.84
CA ILE A 403 10.34 9.00 4.38
C ILE A 403 10.72 9.47 2.97
N GLU A 404 11.95 9.95 2.84
CA GLU A 404 12.44 10.57 1.59
C GLU A 404 13.04 9.58 0.59
N THR A 405 13.28 8.34 1.01
CA THR A 405 13.86 7.31 0.13
C THR A 405 12.86 6.92 -0.94
N MET A 406 13.16 7.32 -2.17
CA MET A 406 12.33 6.99 -3.33
C MET A 406 13.20 6.52 -4.49
N ARG A 407 12.62 5.67 -5.34
CA ARG A 407 13.19 5.21 -6.59
C ARG A 407 12.45 5.81 -7.77
N THR A 408 13.17 6.12 -8.82
CA THR A 408 12.57 6.48 -10.11
C THR A 408 12.14 5.21 -10.84
N MET A 409 10.87 5.12 -11.21
CA MET A 409 10.29 3.99 -11.95
C MET A 409 9.50 4.49 -13.15
N LEU A 410 9.48 3.69 -14.23
CA LEU A 410 8.54 3.84 -15.34
C LEU A 410 7.20 3.19 -14.99
N THR A 411 6.16 3.48 -15.78
CA THR A 411 4.80 2.96 -15.55
C THR A 411 4.78 1.44 -15.38
N GLN A 412 5.42 0.69 -16.29
CA GLN A 412 5.45 -0.78 -16.22
C GLN A 412 6.16 -1.27 -14.95
N SER A 413 7.27 -0.63 -14.57
CA SER A 413 7.98 -0.98 -13.33
C SER A 413 7.18 -0.68 -12.07
N LEU A 414 6.40 0.40 -12.06
CA LEU A 414 5.47 0.71 -10.97
C LEU A 414 4.30 -0.27 -10.94
N ALA A 415 3.78 -0.65 -12.11
CA ALA A 415 2.63 -1.55 -12.23
C ALA A 415 2.91 -2.95 -11.65
N VAL A 416 4.18 -3.36 -11.57
CA VAL A 416 4.57 -4.60 -10.88
C VAL A 416 4.25 -4.57 -9.37
N LEU A 417 4.17 -3.39 -8.76
CA LEU A 417 3.75 -3.21 -7.36
C LEU A 417 2.22 -3.17 -7.21
N MET A 418 1.49 -3.89 -8.08
CA MET A 418 0.03 -3.90 -8.03
C MET A 418 -0.50 -4.61 -6.77
N PRO A 419 -1.54 -4.06 -6.14
CA PRO A 419 -2.11 -4.61 -4.91
C PRO A 419 -3.25 -5.60 -5.17
N PHE A 420 -3.30 -6.22 -6.35
CA PHE A 420 -4.35 -7.15 -6.74
C PHE A 420 -3.83 -8.58 -6.78
N ASN A 421 -4.59 -9.51 -6.21
CA ASN A 421 -4.23 -10.93 -6.20
C ASN A 421 -5.45 -11.83 -6.39
N VAL A 422 -6.30 -11.96 -5.36
CA VAL A 422 -7.45 -12.83 -5.38
C VAL A 422 -8.57 -12.27 -4.50
N GLN A 423 -9.78 -12.29 -5.03
CA GLN A 423 -10.98 -11.92 -4.29
C GLN A 423 -11.28 -12.93 -3.19
N GLU A 424 -11.57 -12.44 -2.01
CA GLU A 424 -12.07 -13.23 -0.90
C GLU A 424 -13.59 -13.09 -0.79
N ILE A 425 -14.25 -14.18 -0.47
CA ILE A 425 -15.69 -14.23 -0.24
C ILE A 425 -15.91 -14.73 1.18
N CYS A 426 -16.34 -13.83 2.05
CA CYS A 426 -16.68 -14.13 3.43
C CYS A 426 -17.94 -13.34 3.82
N ASP A 427 -19.10 -13.86 3.44
CA ASP A 427 -20.38 -13.24 3.73
C ASP A 427 -20.85 -13.60 5.13
N LYS A 428 -21.41 -12.62 5.86
CA LYS A 428 -22.10 -12.88 7.13
C LYS A 428 -23.30 -13.80 6.92
N SER A 429 -23.45 -14.78 7.79
CA SER A 429 -24.54 -15.77 7.73
C SER A 429 -24.57 -16.52 6.41
N GLY A 430 -23.41 -16.84 5.86
CA GLY A 430 -23.26 -17.62 4.64
C GLY A 430 -22.97 -19.09 4.94
N ILE A 431 -22.90 -19.91 3.88
CA ILE A 431 -22.54 -21.32 3.92
C ILE A 431 -21.06 -21.45 3.55
N TYR A 432 -20.36 -22.36 4.24
CA TYR A 432 -18.98 -22.71 3.90
C TYR A 432 -18.93 -23.51 2.58
N TYR A 433 -18.16 -23.02 1.62
CA TYR A 433 -17.96 -23.64 0.30
C TYR A 433 -16.59 -24.32 0.15
N GLY A 434 -15.62 -23.94 0.95
CA GLY A 434 -14.27 -24.48 0.86
C GLY A 434 -13.21 -23.49 1.32
N VAL A 435 -11.97 -23.73 0.91
CA VAL A 435 -10.81 -22.90 1.20
C VAL A 435 -10.28 -22.31 -0.09
N ASN A 436 -10.02 -21.02 -0.10
CA ASN A 436 -9.36 -20.35 -1.23
C ASN A 436 -7.95 -20.93 -1.41
N GLN A 437 -7.64 -21.42 -2.61
CA GLN A 437 -6.38 -22.11 -2.86
C GLN A 437 -5.17 -21.19 -2.75
N ILE A 438 -5.35 -19.91 -2.99
CA ILE A 438 -4.27 -18.89 -2.98
C ILE A 438 -4.12 -18.31 -1.58
N SER A 439 -5.17 -17.71 -1.03
CA SER A 439 -5.12 -17.05 0.29
C SER A 439 -5.20 -18.02 1.46
N LYS A 440 -5.65 -19.27 1.23
CA LYS A 440 -5.93 -20.27 2.25
C LYS A 440 -7.02 -19.87 3.25
N ASN A 441 -7.70 -18.76 3.03
CA ASN A 441 -8.85 -18.35 3.83
C ASN A 441 -10.11 -19.16 3.46
N ILE A 442 -11.02 -19.30 4.41
CA ILE A 442 -12.32 -19.95 4.17
C ILE A 442 -13.17 -19.13 3.20
N ILE A 443 -13.89 -19.82 2.35
CA ILE A 443 -14.89 -19.23 1.45
C ILE A 443 -16.25 -19.46 2.05
N VAL A 444 -16.93 -18.38 2.44
CA VAL A 444 -18.27 -18.38 2.99
C VAL A 444 -19.14 -17.50 2.12
N GLY A 445 -20.13 -18.09 1.47
CA GLY A 445 -21.02 -17.37 0.56
C GLY A 445 -22.47 -17.36 1.02
N ASN A 446 -23.14 -16.23 0.90
CA ASN A 446 -24.58 -16.11 1.16
C ASN A 446 -25.33 -15.87 -0.15
N ARG A 447 -25.93 -16.94 -0.68
CA ARG A 447 -26.70 -16.87 -1.94
C ARG A 447 -27.90 -15.93 -1.88
N LYS A 448 -28.46 -15.68 -0.69
CA LYS A 448 -29.58 -14.75 -0.50
C LYS A 448 -29.20 -13.30 -0.82
N LYS A 449 -27.89 -12.98 -0.83
CA LYS A 449 -27.37 -11.65 -1.20
C LYS A 449 -27.15 -11.49 -2.70
N LEU A 450 -27.21 -12.57 -3.48
CA LEU A 450 -27.04 -12.53 -4.92
C LEU A 450 -28.34 -12.06 -5.59
N LEU A 451 -28.23 -11.34 -6.71
CA LEU A 451 -29.37 -10.96 -7.55
C LEU A 451 -30.14 -12.20 -8.05
N ASN A 452 -29.42 -13.31 -8.26
CA ASN A 452 -29.95 -14.60 -8.63
C ASN A 452 -29.23 -15.67 -7.83
N GLY A 453 -29.98 -16.38 -6.97
CA GLY A 453 -29.45 -17.44 -6.10
C GLY A 453 -29.25 -18.79 -6.78
N ASN A 454 -29.49 -18.90 -8.11
CA ASN A 454 -29.29 -20.14 -8.85
C ASN A 454 -27.80 -20.51 -8.91
N GLY A 455 -27.51 -21.82 -8.83
CA GLY A 455 -26.14 -22.33 -8.91
C GLY A 455 -26.10 -23.65 -9.68
N PHE A 456 -24.92 -23.98 -10.18
CA PHE A 456 -24.65 -25.25 -10.86
C PHE A 456 -23.54 -25.98 -10.12
N ILE A 457 -23.74 -27.29 -9.89
CA ILE A 457 -22.74 -28.17 -9.28
C ILE A 457 -22.26 -29.15 -10.35
N PHE A 458 -21.03 -28.97 -10.82
CA PHE A 458 -20.40 -29.81 -11.82
C PHE A 458 -19.39 -30.77 -11.19
N GLY A 459 -19.27 -31.97 -11.75
CA GLY A 459 -18.26 -32.94 -11.33
C GLY A 459 -18.53 -34.30 -11.98
N VAL A 460 -17.52 -35.16 -11.99
CA VAL A 460 -17.64 -36.54 -12.47
C VAL A 460 -18.56 -37.38 -11.56
N SER A 461 -18.99 -38.54 -12.04
CA SER A 461 -19.78 -39.47 -11.20
C SER A 461 -18.99 -39.86 -9.95
N GLY A 462 -19.62 -39.87 -8.79
CA GLY A 462 -18.98 -40.18 -7.50
C GLY A 462 -18.24 -38.96 -6.83
N ALA A 463 -18.19 -37.81 -7.44
CA ALA A 463 -17.48 -36.60 -6.89
C ALA A 463 -18.24 -35.89 -5.75
N GLY A 464 -19.28 -36.47 -5.16
CA GLY A 464 -19.99 -35.88 -4.03
C GLY A 464 -20.98 -34.77 -4.36
N LYS A 465 -21.38 -34.58 -5.64
CA LYS A 465 -22.30 -33.50 -6.08
C LYS A 465 -23.61 -33.47 -5.28
N SER A 466 -24.23 -34.64 -5.09
CA SER A 466 -25.50 -34.76 -4.35
C SER A 466 -25.33 -34.48 -2.85
N PHE A 467 -24.17 -34.74 -2.30
CA PHE A 467 -23.84 -34.41 -0.92
C PHE A 467 -23.72 -32.89 -0.76
N GLN A 468 -22.97 -32.26 -1.66
CA GLN A 468 -22.84 -30.78 -1.67
C GLN A 468 -24.20 -30.09 -1.84
N ALA A 469 -25.04 -30.57 -2.76
CA ALA A 469 -26.38 -30.02 -2.96
C ALA A 469 -27.25 -30.13 -1.68
N LYS A 470 -27.16 -31.26 -0.96
CA LYS A 470 -27.87 -31.43 0.31
C LYS A 470 -27.37 -30.54 1.41
N MET A 471 -26.06 -30.30 1.49
CA MET A 471 -25.48 -29.33 2.45
C MET A 471 -25.96 -27.89 2.21
N GLU A 472 -26.25 -27.56 0.95
CA GLU A 472 -26.74 -26.21 0.62
C GLU A 472 -28.24 -26.02 0.83
N MET A 473 -29.03 -27.13 0.91
CA MET A 473 -30.47 -27.11 1.08
C MET A 473 -30.91 -27.23 2.54
N GLY A 474 -30.07 -27.72 3.42
CA GLY A 474 -30.34 -27.89 4.85
C GLY A 474 -29.80 -26.75 5.69
#